data_4828ba50436ab292cfb13851de37ef39
#
_entry.id   4828ba50436ab292cfb13851de37ef39
#
_cell.length_a   1.000
_cell.length_b   1.000
_cell.length_c   1.000
_cell.angle_alpha   90.00
_cell.angle_beta   90.00
_cell.angle_gamma   90.00
#
_symmetry.space_group_name_H-M   'P 1'
#
loop_
_entity.id
_entity.type
_entity.pdbx_description
1 polymer ?
#
loop_
_entity_poly.entity_id
_entity_poly.type
_entity_poly.pdbx_seq_one_letter_code
_entity_poly.pdbx_strand_id
1 'polypeptide(L)'
;MFGWFKRKEVETRSSGSGYTGMIMAARESYISGASGIGELTAAVQGCVSLWEGAFALADVQGTDLISRHSLALAARSVALRGEAVFLIRPEGLVPCADWDLSTRDGIPKAYRVTVSEAGGGRTETALAAEVLHFRAASDPVAPWTGQAPLRRAAISASLLNEVETALRDVFRDAPLGSQVLPLPDSSADDMETMRGAFRGRRGSTLVIEGVAQATAAGMNPQLGQRAQDLSPDLAKAMATQTLDAARDAICMAFGVLPGLQNRATTGPMVREAQRHLAGWTLQPLAMLWGEEASAKLGADVMIDTMRPLQAYDVGGRARALSTIIKALAEAKTAGIAPADLNQALTLVNFGEGDNAA
;
A
#
# COMPACT_ATOMS: atom_id res chain seq x y z
N MET A 1 23.93 48.53 -38.97
CA MET A 1 23.75 48.79 -37.52
C MET A 1 22.60 47.90 -37.03
N PHE A 2 22.92 46.66 -36.67
CA PHE A 2 21.92 45.67 -36.19
C PHE A 2 22.03 45.58 -34.69
N GLY A 3 20.99 46.03 -33.99
CA GLY A 3 20.86 45.91 -32.55
C GLY A 3 20.49 44.50 -32.14
N TRP A 4 21.37 43.86 -31.39
CA TRP A 4 21.18 42.56 -30.81
C TRP A 4 20.30 42.71 -29.55
N PHE A 5 19.02 42.32 -29.67
CA PHE A 5 18.17 42.18 -28.48
C PHE A 5 18.66 40.98 -27.67
N LYS A 6 19.38 41.20 -26.61
CA LYS A 6 19.62 40.23 -25.56
C LYS A 6 18.27 39.90 -24.95
N ARG A 7 17.77 38.68 -25.16
CA ARG A 7 16.70 38.08 -24.36
C ARG A 7 17.16 38.11 -22.90
N LYS A 8 16.48 38.85 -22.03
CA LYS A 8 16.62 38.73 -20.60
C LYS A 8 16.26 37.28 -20.24
N GLU A 9 17.24 36.53 -19.79
CA GLU A 9 16.98 35.28 -19.09
C GLU A 9 16.12 35.62 -17.86
N VAL A 10 14.92 35.07 -17.83
CA VAL A 10 14.07 35.12 -16.65
C VAL A 10 14.74 34.21 -15.65
N GLU A 11 15.36 34.78 -14.67
CA GLU A 11 15.95 34.12 -13.50
C GLU A 11 14.78 33.42 -12.77
N THR A 12 14.55 32.15 -13.06
CA THR A 12 13.69 31.29 -12.27
C THR A 12 14.40 31.10 -10.93
N ARG A 13 14.08 31.93 -9.96
CA ARG A 13 14.45 31.69 -8.57
C ARG A 13 13.77 30.40 -8.13
N SER A 14 14.46 29.28 -8.27
CA SER A 14 14.07 28.07 -7.57
C SER A 14 14.39 28.29 -6.09
N SER A 15 13.43 28.77 -5.35
CA SER A 15 13.48 28.84 -3.88
C SER A 15 13.23 27.46 -3.25
N GLY A 16 13.34 26.39 -4.02
CA GLY A 16 13.30 25.04 -3.50
C GLY A 16 14.59 24.73 -2.77
N SER A 17 14.55 24.58 -1.44
CA SER A 17 15.61 23.85 -0.74
C SER A 17 15.79 22.52 -1.49
N GLY A 18 17.02 21.99 -1.59
CA GLY A 18 17.27 20.72 -2.29
C GLY A 18 16.39 19.56 -1.80
N TYR A 19 15.85 19.69 -0.60
CA TYR A 19 14.88 18.77 0.01
C TYR A 19 13.49 18.85 -0.65
N THR A 20 12.95 20.04 -0.92
CA THR A 20 11.68 20.21 -1.64
C THR A 20 11.80 19.66 -3.05
N GLY A 21 12.94 19.88 -3.73
CA GLY A 21 13.23 19.29 -5.03
C GLY A 21 13.27 17.76 -5.00
N MET A 22 13.82 17.16 -3.94
CA MET A 22 13.83 15.71 -3.76
C MET A 22 12.41 15.14 -3.55
N ILE A 23 11.58 15.83 -2.76
CA ILE A 23 10.19 15.41 -2.53
C ILE A 23 9.38 15.52 -3.82
N MET A 24 9.53 16.62 -4.57
CA MET A 24 8.84 16.78 -5.84
C MET A 24 9.31 15.75 -6.87
N ALA A 25 10.60 15.48 -6.98
CA ALA A 25 11.13 14.43 -7.83
C ALA A 25 10.66 13.04 -7.41
N ALA A 26 10.53 12.77 -6.11
CA ALA A 26 9.97 11.53 -5.59
C ALA A 26 8.48 11.39 -5.92
N ARG A 27 7.70 12.47 -5.83
CA ARG A 27 6.28 12.51 -6.23
C ARG A 27 6.14 12.32 -7.74
N GLU A 28 6.93 13.03 -8.53
CA GLU A 28 6.92 12.93 -10.00
C GLU A 28 7.33 11.53 -10.47
N SER A 29 8.37 10.95 -9.88
CA SER A 29 8.80 9.57 -10.11
C SER A 29 7.68 8.56 -9.77
N TYR A 30 6.90 8.86 -8.76
CA TYR A 30 5.78 8.06 -8.31
C TYR A 30 4.56 8.18 -9.24
N ILE A 31 4.25 9.39 -9.70
CA ILE A 31 3.17 9.66 -10.67
C ILE A 31 3.53 9.12 -12.05
N SER A 32 4.80 9.21 -12.45
CA SER A 32 5.29 8.75 -13.77
C SER A 32 5.47 7.24 -13.88
N GLY A 33 5.26 6.48 -12.80
CA GLY A 33 5.39 5.02 -12.80
C GLY A 33 6.82 4.50 -12.68
N ALA A 34 7.82 5.37 -12.52
CA ALA A 34 9.21 4.95 -12.33
C ALA A 34 9.45 4.32 -10.94
N SER A 35 8.67 4.72 -9.93
CA SER A 35 8.62 4.09 -8.61
C SER A 35 7.28 3.39 -8.33
N GLY A 36 6.34 3.47 -9.26
CA GLY A 36 4.99 2.91 -9.16
C GLY A 36 4.91 1.40 -9.39
N ILE A 37 6.01 0.74 -9.73
CA ILE A 37 6.02 -0.72 -9.96
C ILE A 37 5.63 -1.47 -8.69
N GLY A 38 6.04 -1.00 -7.52
CA GLY A 38 5.62 -1.58 -6.23
C GLY A 38 4.12 -1.42 -5.95
N GLU A 39 3.47 -0.37 -6.47
CA GLU A 39 2.03 -0.17 -6.33
C GLU A 39 1.20 -1.20 -7.09
N LEU A 40 1.73 -1.75 -8.17
CA LEU A 40 1.05 -2.72 -9.02
C LEU A 40 1.04 -4.12 -8.42
N THR A 41 1.83 -4.39 -7.39
CA THR A 41 1.83 -5.70 -6.74
C THR A 41 0.54 -5.93 -5.97
N ALA A 42 0.01 -7.14 -6.05
CA ALA A 42 -1.23 -7.52 -5.38
C ALA A 42 -1.16 -7.32 -3.86
N ALA A 43 0.03 -7.52 -3.25
CA ALA A 43 0.26 -7.33 -1.82
C ALA A 43 0.08 -5.86 -1.40
N VAL A 44 0.66 -4.92 -2.14
CA VAL A 44 0.51 -3.49 -1.89
C VAL A 44 -0.94 -3.06 -2.07
N GLN A 45 -1.57 -3.44 -3.19
CA GLN A 45 -2.97 -3.09 -3.46
C GLN A 45 -3.92 -3.68 -2.42
N GLY A 46 -3.66 -4.89 -1.92
CA GLY A 46 -4.41 -5.50 -0.82
C GLY A 46 -4.34 -4.67 0.46
N CYS A 47 -3.15 -4.23 0.86
CA CYS A 47 -2.97 -3.37 2.03
C CYS A 47 -3.66 -2.00 1.86
N VAL A 48 -3.52 -1.38 0.68
CA VAL A 48 -4.18 -0.10 0.36
C VAL A 48 -5.70 -0.23 0.43
N SER A 49 -6.26 -1.32 -0.12
CA SER A 49 -7.70 -1.58 -0.09
C SER A 49 -8.25 -1.75 1.34
N LEU A 50 -7.45 -2.36 2.24
CA LEU A 50 -7.83 -2.46 3.66
C LEU A 50 -7.89 -1.08 4.33
N TRP A 51 -6.94 -0.19 4.06
CA TRP A 51 -6.96 1.18 4.56
C TRP A 51 -8.16 1.96 4.00
N GLU A 52 -8.34 1.92 2.69
CA GLU A 52 -9.43 2.58 1.98
C GLU A 52 -10.80 2.13 2.52
N GLY A 53 -11.01 0.82 2.66
CA GLY A 53 -12.24 0.25 3.20
C GLY A 53 -12.49 0.62 4.66
N ALA A 54 -11.46 0.64 5.50
CA ALA A 54 -11.59 1.00 6.91
C ALA A 54 -11.98 2.49 7.08
N PHE A 55 -11.34 3.39 6.34
CA PHE A 55 -11.70 4.82 6.37
C PHE A 55 -13.03 5.12 5.69
N ALA A 56 -13.43 4.35 4.67
CA ALA A 56 -14.79 4.45 4.09
C ALA A 56 -15.89 4.06 5.08
N LEU A 57 -15.56 3.21 6.07
CA LEU A 57 -16.49 2.81 7.14
C LEU A 57 -16.41 3.72 8.37
N ALA A 58 -15.38 4.55 8.50
CA ALA A 58 -15.15 5.38 9.68
C ALA A 58 -16.34 6.28 9.98
N ASP A 59 -16.65 6.44 11.25
CA ASP A 59 -17.63 7.41 11.74
C ASP A 59 -16.98 8.79 11.82
N VAL A 60 -17.65 9.79 11.27
CA VAL A 60 -17.25 11.21 11.34
C VAL A 60 -18.28 11.97 12.15
N GLN A 61 -17.82 12.74 13.11
CA GLN A 61 -18.65 13.63 13.93
C GLN A 61 -18.10 15.06 13.83
N GLY A 62 -18.98 16.04 14.01
CA GLY A 62 -18.60 17.46 14.03
C GLY A 62 -18.61 18.15 12.66
N THR A 63 -18.73 17.43 11.54
CA THR A 63 -18.80 18.05 10.21
C THR A 63 -19.45 17.15 9.17
N ASP A 64 -20.18 17.74 8.24
CA ASP A 64 -20.76 17.07 7.07
C ASP A 64 -19.87 17.20 5.81
N LEU A 65 -18.81 18.02 5.87
CA LEU A 65 -17.91 18.24 4.73
C LEU A 65 -17.03 17.03 4.41
N ILE A 66 -16.73 16.21 5.43
CA ILE A 66 -15.91 15.01 5.28
C ILE A 66 -16.82 13.83 4.99
N SER A 67 -16.94 13.48 3.72
CA SER A 67 -17.70 12.32 3.28
C SER A 67 -16.91 11.01 3.39
N ARG A 68 -17.60 9.87 3.38
CA ARG A 68 -16.97 8.55 3.30
C ARG A 68 -16.07 8.40 2.07
N HIS A 69 -16.49 9.00 0.95
CA HIS A 69 -15.73 8.99 -0.28
C HIS A 69 -14.42 9.80 -0.14
N SER A 70 -14.47 10.99 0.45
CA SER A 70 -13.25 11.79 0.69
C SER A 70 -12.28 11.10 1.65
N LEU A 71 -12.78 10.40 2.68
CA LEU A 71 -11.93 9.60 3.57
C LEU A 71 -11.30 8.40 2.85
N ALA A 72 -12.05 7.69 2.02
CA ALA A 72 -11.50 6.60 1.22
C ALA A 72 -10.39 7.08 0.28
N LEU A 73 -10.60 8.20 -0.43
CA LEU A 73 -9.59 8.84 -1.27
C LEU A 73 -8.37 9.30 -0.45
N ALA A 74 -8.60 9.88 0.73
CA ALA A 74 -7.54 10.29 1.65
C ALA A 74 -6.69 9.10 2.07
N ALA A 75 -7.33 8.01 2.51
CA ALA A 75 -6.66 6.80 2.94
C ALA A 75 -5.82 6.18 1.82
N ARG A 76 -6.35 6.10 0.60
CA ARG A 76 -5.61 5.63 -0.56
C ARG A 76 -4.40 6.52 -0.87
N SER A 77 -4.59 7.83 -0.90
CA SER A 77 -3.50 8.78 -1.17
C SER A 77 -2.43 8.72 -0.08
N VAL A 78 -2.82 8.68 1.19
CA VAL A 78 -1.87 8.59 2.31
C VAL A 78 -1.16 7.25 2.33
N ALA A 79 -1.84 6.15 2.05
CA ALA A 79 -1.24 4.82 1.97
C ALA A 79 -0.14 4.74 0.89
N LEU A 80 -0.36 5.38 -0.25
CA LEU A 80 0.54 5.35 -1.39
C LEU A 80 1.57 6.51 -1.37
N ARG A 81 1.16 7.72 -1.01
CA ARG A 81 1.98 8.94 -1.10
C ARG A 81 2.44 9.49 0.25
N GLY A 82 1.82 9.04 1.35
CA GLY A 82 2.05 9.57 2.69
C GLY A 82 1.21 10.80 3.01
N GLU A 83 0.55 11.37 2.03
CA GLU A 83 -0.16 12.64 2.14
C GLU A 83 -1.43 12.63 1.28
N ALA A 84 -2.44 13.39 1.72
CA ALA A 84 -3.63 13.71 0.94
C ALA A 84 -4.00 15.18 1.19
N VAL A 85 -4.25 15.92 0.12
CA VAL A 85 -4.59 17.34 0.17
C VAL A 85 -5.96 17.57 -0.45
N PHE A 86 -6.77 18.31 0.24
CA PHE A 86 -8.11 18.69 -0.19
C PHE A 86 -8.31 20.20 -0.04
N LEU A 87 -8.93 20.83 -1.01
CA LEU A 87 -9.47 22.18 -0.86
C LEU A 87 -10.80 22.13 -0.13
N ILE A 88 -10.96 23.02 0.86
CA ILE A 88 -12.22 23.20 1.57
C ILE A 88 -13.11 24.10 0.71
N ARG A 89 -14.30 23.58 0.35
CA ARG A 89 -15.33 24.34 -0.38
C ARG A 89 -16.67 24.18 0.33
N PRO A 90 -17.61 25.12 0.16
CA PRO A 90 -18.92 25.03 0.80
C PRO A 90 -19.67 23.72 0.47
N GLU A 91 -19.45 23.19 -0.74
CA GLU A 91 -20.11 21.99 -1.23
C GLU A 91 -19.41 20.69 -0.77
N GLY A 92 -18.22 20.78 -0.16
CA GLY A 92 -17.45 19.63 0.29
C GLY A 92 -15.96 19.76 0.02
N LEU A 93 -15.24 18.65 0.18
CA LEU A 93 -13.80 18.56 -0.02
C LEU A 93 -13.46 18.24 -1.48
N VAL A 94 -12.62 19.07 -2.10
CA VAL A 94 -12.14 18.86 -3.47
C VAL A 94 -10.73 18.23 -3.42
N PRO A 95 -10.54 17.01 -3.91
CA PRO A 95 -9.25 16.35 -3.89
C PRO A 95 -8.26 17.03 -4.83
N CYS A 96 -7.03 17.24 -4.36
CA CYS A 96 -5.93 17.78 -5.14
C CYS A 96 -5.07 16.65 -5.68
N ALA A 97 -4.83 16.65 -6.99
CA ALA A 97 -4.00 15.66 -7.66
C ALA A 97 -2.51 15.87 -7.35
N ASP A 98 -2.09 17.13 -7.27
CA ASP A 98 -0.72 17.54 -6.94
C ASP A 98 -0.71 18.84 -6.14
N TRP A 99 0.36 19.09 -5.39
CA TRP A 99 0.50 20.29 -4.58
C TRP A 99 1.96 20.61 -4.30
N ASP A 100 2.22 21.89 -4.16
CA ASP A 100 3.44 22.47 -3.58
C ASP A 100 3.04 23.38 -2.42
N LEU A 101 3.90 23.55 -1.43
CA LEU A 101 3.57 24.37 -0.26
C LEU A 101 4.73 25.27 0.14
N SER A 102 4.39 26.44 0.64
CA SER A 102 5.32 27.36 1.26
C SER A 102 5.20 27.28 2.79
N THR A 103 6.34 27.23 3.46
CA THR A 103 6.39 27.19 4.93
C THR A 103 7.03 28.45 5.49
N ARG A 104 6.62 28.82 6.69
CA ARG A 104 7.30 29.80 7.53
C ARG A 104 7.38 29.22 8.94
N ASP A 105 8.58 29.17 9.48
CA ASP A 105 8.85 28.56 10.80
C ASP A 105 8.37 27.08 10.88
N GLY A 106 8.52 26.33 9.77
CA GLY A 106 8.08 24.95 9.68
C GLY A 106 6.56 24.75 9.53
N ILE A 107 5.78 25.84 9.51
CA ILE A 107 4.31 25.79 9.41
C ILE A 107 3.88 26.14 7.97
N PRO A 108 3.02 25.34 7.32
CA PRO A 108 2.45 25.67 6.02
C PRO A 108 1.68 27.00 6.05
N LYS A 109 1.91 27.86 5.06
CA LYS A 109 1.24 29.17 4.92
C LYS A 109 0.36 29.25 3.69
N ALA A 110 0.82 28.72 2.57
CA ALA A 110 0.07 28.69 1.34
C ALA A 110 0.38 27.41 0.56
N TYR A 111 -0.57 26.98 -0.23
CA TYR A 111 -0.50 25.82 -1.10
C TYR A 111 -0.74 26.28 -2.54
N ARG A 112 0.04 25.75 -3.45
CA ARG A 112 -0.25 25.77 -4.87
C ARG A 112 -0.74 24.36 -5.23
N VAL A 113 -2.01 24.24 -5.53
CA VAL A 113 -2.66 22.94 -5.73
C VAL A 113 -3.14 22.77 -7.16
N THR A 114 -3.08 21.54 -7.65
CA THR A 114 -3.63 21.16 -8.94
C THR A 114 -4.85 20.27 -8.71
N VAL A 115 -6.00 20.72 -9.18
CA VAL A 115 -7.25 19.96 -9.15
C VAL A 115 -7.43 19.29 -10.50
N SER A 116 -7.66 17.98 -10.51
CA SER A 116 -7.96 17.22 -11.72
C SER A 116 -9.45 17.27 -12.00
N GLU A 117 -9.83 17.70 -13.20
CA GLU A 117 -11.23 17.77 -13.66
C GLU A 117 -11.38 17.08 -15.03
N ALA A 118 -12.55 16.52 -15.28
CA ALA A 118 -12.86 15.98 -16.60
C ALA A 118 -12.87 17.13 -17.63
N GLY A 119 -11.99 17.04 -18.63
CA GLY A 119 -11.83 18.09 -19.65
C GLY A 119 -10.65 19.04 -19.42
N GLY A 120 -9.90 18.89 -18.34
CA GLY A 120 -8.68 19.65 -18.03
C GLY A 120 -8.64 20.08 -16.57
N GLY A 121 -7.48 19.93 -15.94
CA GLY A 121 -7.27 20.36 -14.56
C GLY A 121 -7.00 21.87 -14.45
N ARG A 122 -7.14 22.42 -13.24
CA ARG A 122 -6.74 23.78 -12.92
C ARG A 122 -5.73 23.80 -11.79
N THR A 123 -4.85 24.78 -11.83
CA THR A 123 -3.91 25.07 -10.73
C THR A 123 -4.32 26.37 -10.06
N GLU A 124 -4.47 26.32 -8.74
CA GLU A 124 -4.81 27.53 -7.95
C GLU A 124 -3.94 27.62 -6.70
N THR A 125 -3.86 28.82 -6.14
CA THR A 125 -3.16 29.06 -4.87
C THR A 125 -4.18 29.24 -3.78
N ALA A 126 -4.06 28.50 -2.70
CA ALA A 126 -4.93 28.53 -1.54
C ALA A 126 -4.13 28.82 -0.27
N LEU A 127 -4.75 29.53 0.68
CA LEU A 127 -4.17 29.70 2.00
C LEU A 127 -4.20 28.39 2.80
N ALA A 128 -3.31 28.24 3.76
CA ALA A 128 -3.28 27.03 4.59
C ALA A 128 -4.60 26.79 5.34
N ALA A 129 -5.37 27.84 5.63
CA ALA A 129 -6.68 27.70 6.26
C ALA A 129 -7.78 27.13 5.32
N GLU A 130 -7.57 27.20 4.01
CA GLU A 130 -8.50 26.73 2.98
C GLU A 130 -8.20 25.28 2.52
N VAL A 131 -7.21 24.63 3.17
CA VAL A 131 -6.68 23.34 2.75
C VAL A 131 -6.65 22.38 3.92
N LEU A 132 -7.26 21.20 3.77
CA LEU A 132 -7.02 20.05 4.64
C LEU A 132 -5.83 19.25 4.11
N HIS A 133 -4.83 19.04 4.96
CA HIS A 133 -3.64 18.28 4.61
C HIS A 133 -3.48 17.10 5.57
N PHE A 134 -3.98 15.94 5.16
CA PHE A 134 -3.84 14.68 5.89
C PHE A 134 -2.47 14.06 5.62
N ARG A 135 -1.80 13.65 6.68
CA ARG A 135 -0.43 13.13 6.61
C ARG A 135 -0.30 11.84 7.42
N ALA A 136 0.61 10.97 7.00
CA ALA A 136 1.07 9.83 7.79
C ALA A 136 2.56 9.99 8.09
N ALA A 137 2.98 9.66 9.32
CA ALA A 137 4.37 9.59 9.74
C ALA A 137 5.23 10.79 9.27
N SER A 138 5.29 11.83 10.05
CA SER A 138 6.07 13.04 9.75
C SER A 138 7.58 12.77 9.72
N ASP A 139 8.29 13.43 8.81
CA ASP A 139 9.74 13.47 8.79
C ASP A 139 10.23 14.55 9.75
N PRO A 140 11.16 14.28 10.69
CA PRO A 140 11.69 15.29 11.60
C PRO A 140 12.38 16.46 10.88
N VAL A 141 12.94 16.24 9.69
CA VAL A 141 13.58 17.27 8.87
C VAL A 141 12.55 18.12 8.13
N ALA A 142 11.44 17.54 7.75
CA ALA A 142 10.34 18.19 7.04
C ALA A 142 8.99 17.84 7.68
N PRO A 143 8.69 18.41 8.86
CA PRO A 143 7.49 18.03 9.62
C PRO A 143 6.18 18.40 8.93
N TRP A 144 6.24 19.17 7.87
CA TRP A 144 5.09 19.51 7.01
C TRP A 144 4.79 18.45 5.92
N THR A 145 5.61 17.40 5.80
CA THR A 145 5.40 16.31 4.85
C THR A 145 5.07 15.01 5.56
N GLY A 146 4.30 14.14 4.90
CA GLY A 146 4.03 12.79 5.34
C GLY A 146 4.93 11.76 4.63
N GLN A 147 5.05 10.58 5.22
CA GLN A 147 5.77 9.45 4.62
C GLN A 147 4.83 8.28 4.36
N ALA A 148 4.78 7.82 3.12
CA ALA A 148 3.99 6.64 2.77
C ALA A 148 4.51 5.36 3.45
N PRO A 149 3.63 4.47 3.93
CA PRO A 149 4.02 3.13 4.32
C PRO A 149 4.79 2.40 3.22
N LEU A 150 4.36 2.55 1.98
CA LEU A 150 5.02 1.97 0.80
C LEU A 150 6.48 2.41 0.67
N ARG A 151 6.80 3.68 0.97
CA ARG A 151 8.18 4.17 0.92
C ARG A 151 9.08 3.45 1.93
N ARG A 152 8.54 3.09 3.11
CA ARG A 152 9.27 2.30 4.11
C ARG A 152 9.52 0.87 3.65
N ALA A 153 8.63 0.32 2.82
CA ALA A 153 8.74 -1.01 2.23
C ALA A 153 9.30 -1.01 0.79
N ALA A 154 9.89 0.08 0.31
CA ALA A 154 10.27 0.25 -1.09
C ALA A 154 11.18 -0.86 -1.61
N ILE A 155 12.17 -1.28 -0.82
CA ILE A 155 13.09 -2.36 -1.18
C ILE A 155 12.34 -3.69 -1.32
N SER A 156 11.47 -4.02 -0.35
CA SER A 156 10.69 -5.26 -0.38
C SER A 156 9.66 -5.26 -1.51
N ALA A 157 9.06 -4.10 -1.80
CA ALA A 157 8.12 -3.96 -2.91
C ALA A 157 8.80 -4.11 -4.28
N SER A 158 10.01 -3.54 -4.44
CA SER A 158 10.82 -3.73 -5.64
C SER A 158 11.23 -5.19 -5.81
N LEU A 159 11.75 -5.81 -4.75
CA LEU A 159 12.13 -7.23 -4.75
C LEU A 159 10.93 -8.12 -5.12
N LEU A 160 9.77 -7.89 -4.52
CA LEU A 160 8.55 -8.65 -4.84
C LEU A 160 8.20 -8.55 -6.32
N ASN A 161 8.21 -7.34 -6.86
CA ASN A 161 7.93 -7.10 -8.27
C ASN A 161 8.95 -7.79 -9.20
N GLU A 162 10.23 -7.73 -8.89
CA GLU A 162 11.29 -8.38 -9.66
C GLU A 162 11.13 -9.90 -9.65
N VAL A 163 10.87 -10.50 -8.49
CA VAL A 163 10.68 -11.95 -8.37
C VAL A 163 9.40 -12.39 -9.08
N GLU A 164 8.27 -11.68 -8.92
CA GLU A 164 7.02 -11.97 -9.62
C GLU A 164 7.20 -11.85 -11.14
N THR A 165 7.95 -10.84 -11.60
CA THR A 165 8.26 -10.64 -13.01
C THR A 165 9.15 -11.76 -13.55
N ALA A 166 10.23 -12.11 -12.83
CA ALA A 166 11.11 -13.21 -13.22
C ALA A 166 10.37 -14.55 -13.28
N LEU A 167 9.52 -14.84 -12.30
CA LEU A 167 8.68 -16.04 -12.33
C LEU A 167 7.71 -16.03 -13.52
N ARG A 168 7.04 -14.91 -13.77
CA ARG A 168 6.17 -14.77 -14.93
C ARG A 168 6.93 -15.06 -16.23
N ASP A 169 8.13 -14.52 -16.38
CA ASP A 169 8.95 -14.72 -17.58
C ASP A 169 9.44 -16.17 -17.69
N VAL A 170 9.83 -16.79 -16.58
CA VAL A 170 10.15 -18.23 -16.55
C VAL A 170 8.93 -19.06 -16.99
N PHE A 171 7.74 -18.79 -16.43
CA PHE A 171 6.53 -19.54 -16.79
C PHE A 171 6.08 -19.25 -18.22
N ARG A 172 6.41 -18.08 -18.80
CA ARG A 172 6.08 -17.73 -20.19
C ARG A 172 7.03 -18.36 -21.18
N ASP A 173 8.34 -18.23 -20.93
CA ASP A 173 9.37 -18.43 -21.95
C ASP A 173 10.24 -19.67 -21.68
N ALA A 174 10.34 -20.16 -20.45
CA ALA A 174 11.19 -21.30 -20.13
C ALA A 174 10.59 -22.62 -20.67
N PRO A 175 11.46 -23.54 -21.09
CA PRO A 175 11.06 -24.85 -21.61
C PRO A 175 10.66 -25.80 -20.48
N LEU A 176 9.67 -25.44 -19.69
CA LEU A 176 9.18 -26.24 -18.56
C LEU A 176 8.69 -27.60 -19.00
N GLY A 177 9.22 -28.67 -18.39
CA GLY A 177 8.91 -30.05 -18.74
C GLY A 177 9.55 -30.50 -20.04
N SER A 178 10.52 -29.74 -20.58
CA SER A 178 11.27 -30.09 -21.77
C SER A 178 12.55 -30.85 -21.40
N GLN A 179 12.94 -31.78 -22.25
CA GLN A 179 14.11 -32.62 -22.06
C GLN A 179 15.08 -32.47 -23.23
N VAL A 180 16.37 -32.54 -22.97
CA VAL A 180 17.39 -32.68 -24.01
C VAL A 180 17.66 -34.16 -24.23
N LEU A 181 17.51 -34.59 -25.47
CA LEU A 181 17.87 -35.95 -25.89
C LEU A 181 19.06 -35.85 -26.86
N PRO A 182 20.26 -36.38 -26.50
CA PRO A 182 21.38 -36.48 -27.42
C PRO A 182 21.11 -37.58 -28.43
N LEU A 183 21.13 -37.27 -29.71
CA LEU A 183 21.04 -38.24 -30.80
C LEU A 183 22.33 -38.24 -31.64
N PRO A 184 22.72 -39.40 -32.26
CA PRO A 184 23.74 -39.43 -33.25
C PRO A 184 23.33 -38.70 -34.54
N ASP A 185 24.30 -38.22 -35.31
CA ASP A 185 24.17 -37.33 -36.49
C ASP A 185 22.90 -37.49 -37.33
N SER A 186 22.16 -36.37 -37.55
CA SER A 186 21.10 -36.25 -38.56
C SER A 186 21.38 -35.12 -39.57
N SER A 187 20.56 -34.98 -40.57
CA SER A 187 20.81 -34.04 -41.68
C SER A 187 20.52 -32.58 -41.23
N ALA A 188 21.18 -31.58 -41.88
CA ALA A 188 21.03 -30.17 -41.55
C ALA A 188 19.59 -29.64 -41.69
N ASP A 189 18.80 -30.18 -42.62
CA ASP A 189 17.39 -29.81 -42.86
C ASP A 189 16.48 -30.27 -41.71
N ASP A 190 16.75 -31.43 -41.14
CA ASP A 190 16.00 -31.95 -40.01
C ASP A 190 16.22 -31.11 -38.74
N MET A 191 17.46 -30.58 -38.57
CA MET A 191 17.79 -29.70 -37.45
C MET A 191 17.06 -28.38 -37.47
N GLU A 192 16.88 -27.77 -38.66
CA GLU A 192 16.16 -26.49 -38.79
C GLU A 192 14.67 -26.64 -38.52
N THR A 193 14.10 -27.73 -38.99
CA THR A 193 12.72 -28.12 -38.71
C THR A 193 12.50 -28.38 -37.21
N MET A 194 13.43 -29.07 -36.56
CA MET A 194 13.37 -29.30 -35.12
C MET A 194 13.50 -28.02 -34.31
N ARG A 195 14.47 -27.13 -34.63
CA ARG A 195 14.60 -25.81 -33.98
C ARG A 195 13.34 -24.98 -34.07
N GLY A 196 12.64 -25.03 -35.21
CA GLY A 196 11.35 -24.35 -35.39
C GLY A 196 10.24 -24.95 -34.51
N ALA A 197 10.26 -26.25 -34.29
CA ALA A 197 9.27 -26.96 -33.49
C ALA A 197 9.41 -26.69 -31.96
N PHE A 198 10.61 -26.28 -31.50
CA PHE A 198 10.90 -26.08 -30.07
C PHE A 198 10.65 -24.68 -29.54
N ARG A 199 10.52 -23.68 -30.40
CA ARG A 199 10.24 -22.31 -29.96
C ARG A 199 8.89 -22.21 -29.24
N GLY A 200 8.95 -21.95 -27.92
CA GLY A 200 7.77 -21.64 -27.11
C GLY A 200 6.89 -22.82 -26.75
N ARG A 201 7.27 -24.08 -27.01
CA ARG A 201 6.49 -25.26 -26.64
C ARG A 201 6.96 -25.82 -25.29
N ARG A 202 6.04 -25.88 -24.34
CA ARG A 202 6.24 -26.59 -23.07
C ARG A 202 6.13 -28.10 -23.29
N GLY A 203 6.93 -28.91 -22.58
CA GLY A 203 6.89 -30.36 -22.67
C GLY A 203 7.47 -30.93 -23.97
N SER A 204 8.36 -30.19 -24.63
CA SER A 204 9.03 -30.63 -25.86
C SER A 204 10.37 -31.31 -25.56
N THR A 205 10.78 -32.22 -26.42
CA THR A 205 12.13 -32.85 -26.36
C THR A 205 13.08 -32.13 -27.29
N LEU A 206 14.15 -31.53 -26.77
CA LEU A 206 15.21 -30.93 -27.56
C LEU A 206 16.21 -32.05 -27.95
N VAL A 207 16.39 -32.22 -29.23
CA VAL A 207 17.37 -33.17 -29.76
C VAL A 207 18.65 -32.44 -30.08
N ILE A 208 19.76 -32.89 -29.52
CA ILE A 208 21.13 -32.33 -29.79
C ILE A 208 21.93 -33.40 -30.50
N GLU A 209 22.46 -33.04 -31.65
CA GLU A 209 23.36 -33.86 -32.47
C GLU A 209 24.82 -33.57 -32.21
N GLY A 210 25.68 -34.44 -32.68
CA GLY A 210 27.15 -34.28 -32.64
C GLY A 210 27.80 -34.71 -31.32
N VAL A 211 27.07 -35.21 -30.34
CA VAL A 211 27.63 -35.66 -29.05
C VAL A 211 28.58 -36.84 -29.26
N ALA A 212 28.27 -37.73 -30.23
CA ALA A 212 29.10 -38.88 -30.56
C ALA A 212 30.46 -38.49 -31.16
N GLN A 213 30.50 -37.49 -32.04
CA GLN A 213 31.73 -36.94 -32.63
C GLN A 213 32.59 -36.20 -31.59
N ALA A 214 31.97 -35.41 -30.72
CA ALA A 214 32.67 -34.71 -29.64
C ALA A 214 33.27 -35.68 -28.63
N THR A 215 32.61 -36.78 -28.33
CA THR A 215 33.12 -37.84 -27.44
C THR A 215 34.25 -38.62 -28.11
N ALA A 216 34.14 -38.89 -29.41
CA ALA A 216 35.20 -39.53 -30.18
C ALA A 216 36.44 -38.64 -30.35
N ALA A 217 36.27 -37.31 -30.34
CA ALA A 217 37.38 -36.34 -30.38
C ALA A 217 38.04 -36.08 -29.01
N GLY A 218 37.69 -36.85 -27.96
CA GLY A 218 38.24 -36.68 -26.61
C GLY A 218 37.70 -35.46 -25.86
N MET A 219 36.77 -34.71 -26.41
CA MET A 219 35.98 -33.74 -25.70
C MET A 219 34.93 -34.51 -24.88
N ASN A 220 35.01 -34.44 -23.58
CA ASN A 220 34.05 -35.08 -22.71
C ASN A 220 32.81 -34.15 -22.54
N PRO A 221 31.79 -34.17 -23.41
CA PRO A 221 30.58 -33.48 -23.15
C PRO A 221 29.93 -34.18 -21.96
N GLN A 222 29.67 -33.46 -20.89
CA GLN A 222 28.99 -33.97 -19.70
C GLN A 222 27.55 -34.41 -19.98
N LEU A 223 27.10 -34.29 -21.21
CA LEU A 223 25.83 -34.83 -21.75
C LEU A 223 26.00 -36.34 -21.92
N GLY A 224 25.80 -37.09 -20.84
CA GLY A 224 25.64 -38.53 -20.93
C GLY A 224 24.45 -38.87 -21.86
N GLN A 225 24.40 -40.12 -22.35
CA GLN A 225 23.28 -40.63 -23.21
C GLN A 225 21.92 -40.64 -22.55
N ARG A 226 21.74 -39.86 -21.49
CA ARG A 226 20.44 -39.76 -20.75
C ARG A 226 19.78 -38.41 -21.06
N ALA A 227 18.45 -38.44 -21.21
CA ALA A 227 17.66 -37.25 -21.27
C ALA A 227 17.88 -36.37 -20.02
N GLN A 228 18.18 -35.11 -20.24
CA GLN A 228 18.38 -34.14 -19.17
C GLN A 228 17.21 -33.18 -19.16
N ASP A 229 16.69 -32.91 -17.98
CA ASP A 229 15.63 -31.92 -17.78
C ASP A 229 16.21 -30.51 -17.97
N LEU A 230 15.59 -29.72 -18.84
CA LEU A 230 15.91 -28.32 -19.11
C LEU A 230 15.13 -27.36 -18.22
N SER A 231 14.21 -27.87 -17.40
CA SER A 231 13.39 -27.01 -16.55
C SER A 231 14.26 -26.30 -15.53
N PRO A 232 14.10 -24.98 -15.36
CA PRO A 232 14.76 -24.27 -14.27
C PRO A 232 14.38 -24.84 -12.91
N ASP A 233 15.35 -25.07 -12.04
CA ASP A 233 15.11 -25.53 -10.67
C ASP A 233 14.66 -24.36 -9.79
N LEU A 234 13.36 -24.09 -9.80
CA LEU A 234 12.74 -23.02 -9.01
C LEU A 234 12.83 -23.25 -7.50
N ALA A 235 13.02 -24.51 -7.07
CA ALA A 235 13.16 -24.83 -5.66
C ALA A 235 14.50 -24.32 -5.10
N LYS A 236 15.58 -24.43 -5.89
CA LYS A 236 16.90 -23.89 -5.51
C LYS A 236 16.93 -22.35 -5.46
N ALA A 237 16.08 -21.70 -6.22
CA ALA A 237 15.97 -20.24 -6.23
C ALA A 237 15.29 -19.68 -4.97
N MET A 238 14.75 -20.52 -4.06
CA MET A 238 13.98 -20.11 -2.87
C MET A 238 12.89 -19.07 -3.16
N ALA A 239 12.34 -19.08 -4.38
CA ALA A 239 11.43 -18.06 -4.87
C ALA A 239 10.18 -17.89 -3.96
N THR A 240 9.59 -18.98 -3.49
CA THR A 240 8.44 -18.95 -2.59
C THR A 240 8.76 -18.26 -1.27
N GLN A 241 9.90 -18.60 -0.65
CA GLN A 241 10.33 -18.01 0.62
C GLN A 241 10.61 -16.50 0.46
N THR A 242 11.24 -16.11 -0.65
CA THR A 242 11.53 -14.71 -0.95
C THR A 242 10.23 -13.92 -1.19
N LEU A 243 9.27 -14.48 -1.91
CA LEU A 243 7.95 -13.88 -2.12
C LEU A 243 7.21 -13.69 -0.80
N ASP A 244 7.17 -14.71 0.05
CA ASP A 244 6.49 -14.65 1.34
C ASP A 244 7.15 -13.61 2.26
N ALA A 245 8.49 -13.62 2.37
CA ALA A 245 9.21 -12.63 3.17
C ALA A 245 9.01 -11.19 2.68
N ALA A 246 8.99 -10.97 1.36
CA ALA A 246 8.76 -9.65 0.78
C ALA A 246 7.32 -9.18 1.02
N ARG A 247 6.32 -10.05 0.87
CA ARG A 247 4.92 -9.77 1.20
C ARG A 247 4.73 -9.43 2.67
N ASP A 248 5.32 -10.22 3.56
CA ASP A 248 5.24 -9.99 5.00
C ASP A 248 5.85 -8.64 5.38
N ALA A 249 6.99 -8.26 4.82
CA ALA A 249 7.62 -6.97 5.04
C ALA A 249 6.74 -5.81 4.55
N ILE A 250 6.08 -5.94 3.41
CA ILE A 250 5.11 -4.97 2.90
C ILE A 250 3.94 -4.85 3.87
N CYS A 251 3.31 -5.97 4.24
CA CYS A 251 2.19 -5.99 5.17
C CYS A 251 2.52 -5.31 6.50
N MET A 252 3.69 -5.60 7.06
CA MET A 252 4.18 -4.97 8.31
C MET A 252 4.34 -3.46 8.16
N ALA A 253 4.83 -2.96 7.03
CA ALA A 253 4.97 -1.53 6.78
C ALA A 253 3.61 -0.80 6.76
N PHE A 254 2.55 -1.47 6.32
CA PHE A 254 1.17 -0.97 6.34
C PHE A 254 0.44 -1.25 7.66
N GLY A 255 1.06 -1.90 8.64
CA GLY A 255 0.44 -2.31 9.88
C GLY A 255 -0.55 -3.48 9.72
N VAL A 256 -0.52 -4.17 8.59
CA VAL A 256 -1.33 -5.35 8.31
C VAL A 256 -0.59 -6.59 8.80
N LEU A 257 -1.19 -7.36 9.68
CA LEU A 257 -0.58 -8.62 10.12
C LEU A 257 -0.59 -9.64 8.98
N PRO A 258 0.55 -10.29 8.66
CA PRO A 258 0.64 -11.27 7.56
C PRO A 258 -0.36 -12.42 7.69
N GLY A 259 -0.78 -12.75 8.90
CA GLY A 259 -1.81 -13.75 9.17
C GLY A 259 -3.16 -13.48 8.49
N LEU A 260 -3.50 -12.24 8.15
CA LEU A 260 -4.73 -11.93 7.40
C LEU A 260 -4.71 -12.50 5.97
N GLN A 261 -3.54 -12.71 5.40
CA GLN A 261 -3.37 -13.20 4.04
C GLN A 261 -3.10 -14.72 3.97
N ASN A 262 -2.97 -15.39 5.12
CA ASN A 262 -2.70 -16.81 5.18
C ASN A 262 -4.00 -17.61 5.05
N ARG A 263 -4.00 -18.64 4.17
CA ARG A 263 -5.14 -19.55 3.96
C ARG A 263 -5.52 -20.35 5.21
N ALA A 264 -4.60 -20.55 6.15
CA ALA A 264 -4.84 -21.26 7.40
C ALA A 264 -5.40 -20.36 8.51
N THR A 265 -5.70 -19.08 8.23
CA THR A 265 -6.17 -18.13 9.24
C THR A 265 -7.57 -18.48 9.70
N THR A 266 -7.75 -18.57 11.02
CA THR A 266 -9.06 -18.84 11.64
C THR A 266 -9.81 -17.55 11.95
N GLY A 267 -11.13 -17.62 12.14
CA GLY A 267 -11.97 -16.45 12.43
C GLY A 267 -11.51 -15.62 13.64
N PRO A 268 -11.04 -16.19 14.77
CA PRO A 268 -10.46 -15.42 15.87
C PRO A 268 -9.23 -14.62 15.48
N MET A 269 -8.30 -15.20 14.70
CA MET A 269 -7.10 -14.52 14.23
C MET A 269 -7.43 -13.35 13.29
N VAL A 270 -8.41 -13.52 12.39
CA VAL A 270 -8.87 -12.45 11.51
C VAL A 270 -9.39 -11.27 12.32
N ARG A 271 -10.23 -11.52 13.32
CA ARG A 271 -10.77 -10.44 14.19
C ARG A 271 -9.67 -9.71 14.97
N GLU A 272 -8.71 -10.46 15.51
CA GLU A 272 -7.59 -9.86 16.23
C GLU A 272 -6.71 -9.02 15.32
N ALA A 273 -6.42 -9.51 14.13
CA ALA A 273 -5.65 -8.77 13.15
C ALA A 273 -6.38 -7.50 12.65
N GLN A 274 -7.70 -7.55 12.50
CA GLN A 274 -8.52 -6.36 12.21
C GLN A 274 -8.47 -5.33 13.34
N ARG A 275 -8.59 -5.77 14.59
CA ARG A 275 -8.47 -4.90 15.76
C ARG A 275 -7.09 -4.27 15.86
N HIS A 276 -6.04 -5.05 15.60
CA HIS A 276 -4.67 -4.57 15.59
C HIS A 276 -4.48 -3.48 14.55
N LEU A 277 -4.89 -3.72 13.31
CA LEU A 277 -4.82 -2.76 12.22
C LEU A 277 -5.57 -1.46 12.59
N ALA A 278 -6.81 -1.58 13.04
CA ALA A 278 -7.63 -0.43 13.39
C ALA A 278 -7.06 0.35 14.57
N GLY A 279 -6.71 -0.34 15.68
CA GLY A 279 -6.30 0.32 16.92
C GLY A 279 -4.90 0.90 16.90
N TRP A 280 -3.94 0.22 16.23
CA TRP A 280 -2.53 0.64 16.26
C TRP A 280 -2.07 1.40 15.03
N THR A 281 -2.79 1.28 13.91
CA THR A 281 -2.39 1.91 12.66
C THR A 281 -3.38 2.97 12.21
N LEU A 282 -4.66 2.64 12.11
CA LEU A 282 -5.64 3.53 11.48
C LEU A 282 -6.21 4.56 12.46
N GLN A 283 -6.55 4.17 13.70
CA GLN A 283 -7.12 5.09 14.66
C GLN A 283 -6.16 6.24 15.07
N PRO A 284 -4.86 6.02 15.30
CA PRO A 284 -3.92 7.13 15.50
C PRO A 284 -3.88 8.10 14.33
N LEU A 285 -3.94 7.61 13.08
CA LEU A 285 -4.03 8.47 11.89
C LEU A 285 -5.35 9.23 11.85
N ALA A 286 -6.46 8.55 12.14
CA ALA A 286 -7.78 9.17 12.17
C ALA A 286 -7.85 10.31 13.19
N MET A 287 -7.22 10.15 14.37
CA MET A 287 -7.12 11.20 15.38
C MET A 287 -6.33 12.42 14.87
N LEU A 288 -5.16 12.20 14.26
CA LEU A 288 -4.37 13.29 13.67
C LEU A 288 -5.12 14.03 12.56
N TRP A 289 -5.90 13.30 11.76
CA TRP A 289 -6.72 13.90 10.72
C TRP A 289 -7.92 14.66 11.30
N GLY A 290 -8.50 14.17 12.39
CA GLY A 290 -9.52 14.87 13.16
C GLY A 290 -9.02 16.19 13.74
N GLU A 291 -7.81 16.20 14.32
CA GLU A 291 -7.16 17.42 14.83
C GLU A 291 -6.92 18.44 13.70
N GLU A 292 -6.38 18.01 12.56
CA GLU A 292 -6.19 18.88 11.39
C GLU A 292 -7.52 19.46 10.89
N ALA A 293 -8.57 18.62 10.82
CA ALA A 293 -9.88 19.04 10.40
C ALA A 293 -10.51 20.02 11.40
N SER A 294 -10.41 19.75 12.70
CA SER A 294 -10.92 20.63 13.75
C SER A 294 -10.29 22.02 13.70
N ALA A 295 -8.96 22.07 13.51
CA ALA A 295 -8.25 23.33 13.40
C ALA A 295 -8.65 24.17 12.18
N LYS A 296 -9.11 23.54 11.11
CA LYS A 296 -9.44 24.22 9.83
C LYS A 296 -10.93 24.50 9.66
N LEU A 297 -11.79 23.62 10.18
CA LEU A 297 -13.25 23.75 10.01
C LEU A 297 -13.92 24.50 11.17
N GLY A 298 -13.18 24.80 12.24
CA GLY A 298 -13.71 25.52 13.40
C GLY A 298 -14.77 24.75 14.19
N ALA A 299 -14.76 23.41 14.09
CA ALA A 299 -15.64 22.50 14.79
C ALA A 299 -14.80 21.39 15.42
N ASP A 300 -15.30 20.76 16.47
CA ASP A 300 -14.64 19.59 17.05
C ASP A 300 -14.94 18.36 16.18
N VAL A 301 -13.98 18.00 15.33
CA VAL A 301 -14.12 16.91 14.36
C VAL A 301 -13.45 15.65 14.89
N MET A 302 -14.25 14.60 15.04
CA MET A 302 -13.78 13.28 15.43
C MET A 302 -13.94 12.29 14.29
N ILE A 303 -12.87 11.54 13.98
CA ILE A 303 -12.88 10.43 13.03
C ILE A 303 -12.57 9.14 13.79
N ASP A 304 -13.50 8.20 13.77
CA ASP A 304 -13.40 6.94 14.52
C ASP A 304 -13.47 5.73 13.58
N THR A 305 -12.36 4.99 13.52
CA THR A 305 -12.25 3.74 12.74
C THR A 305 -12.55 2.50 13.58
N MET A 306 -12.61 2.63 14.90
CA MET A 306 -12.84 1.51 15.83
C MET A 306 -14.33 1.20 16.03
N ARG A 307 -15.15 2.25 16.11
CA ARG A 307 -16.60 2.13 16.37
C ARG A 307 -17.33 1.26 15.34
N PRO A 308 -17.11 1.42 14.02
CA PRO A 308 -17.72 0.53 13.04
C PRO A 308 -17.35 -0.94 13.22
N LEU A 309 -16.09 -1.25 13.54
CA LEU A 309 -15.64 -2.62 13.78
C LEU A 309 -16.36 -3.26 14.97
N GLN A 310 -16.54 -2.50 16.05
CA GLN A 310 -17.27 -2.94 17.22
C GLN A 310 -18.76 -3.15 16.92
N ALA A 311 -19.36 -2.31 16.08
CA ALA A 311 -20.75 -2.42 15.68
C ALA A 311 -21.05 -3.73 14.93
N TYR A 312 -20.11 -4.19 14.09
CA TYR A 312 -20.26 -5.42 13.32
C TYR A 312 -19.88 -6.70 14.07
N ASP A 313 -19.19 -6.62 15.22
CA ASP A 313 -18.85 -7.78 16.05
C ASP A 313 -20.01 -8.17 16.98
N VAL A 314 -21.10 -8.65 16.40
CA VAL A 314 -22.29 -9.10 17.16
C VAL A 314 -21.93 -10.19 18.17
N GLY A 315 -21.02 -11.10 17.83
CA GLY A 315 -20.60 -12.20 18.71
C GLY A 315 -19.75 -11.70 19.88
N GLY A 316 -18.89 -10.72 19.68
CA GLY A 316 -18.12 -10.08 20.74
C GLY A 316 -19.02 -9.28 21.69
N ARG A 317 -19.97 -8.52 21.14
CA ARG A 317 -20.97 -7.75 21.93
C ARG A 317 -21.85 -8.66 22.76
N ALA A 318 -22.34 -9.76 22.22
CA ALA A 318 -23.17 -10.74 22.95
C ALA A 318 -22.38 -11.37 24.12
N ARG A 319 -21.11 -11.71 23.92
CA ARG A 319 -20.23 -12.21 25.00
C ARG A 319 -19.95 -11.16 26.05
N ALA A 320 -19.62 -9.94 25.66
CA ALA A 320 -19.40 -8.82 26.57
C ALA A 320 -20.66 -8.57 27.43
N LEU A 321 -21.84 -8.49 26.81
CA LEU A 321 -23.11 -8.34 27.49
C LEU A 321 -23.37 -9.48 28.48
N SER A 322 -23.14 -10.73 28.09
CA SER A 322 -23.28 -11.90 28.96
C SER A 322 -22.33 -11.82 30.16
N THR A 323 -21.10 -11.35 29.98
CA THR A 323 -20.11 -11.18 31.04
C THR A 323 -20.51 -10.05 31.96
N ILE A 324 -20.99 -8.93 31.44
CA ILE A 324 -21.51 -7.81 32.25
C ILE A 324 -22.71 -8.24 33.09
N ILE A 325 -23.67 -8.96 32.50
CA ILE A 325 -24.85 -9.46 33.24
C ILE A 325 -24.41 -10.39 34.38
N LYS A 326 -23.45 -11.27 34.15
CA LYS A 326 -22.89 -12.16 35.21
C LYS A 326 -22.22 -11.35 36.31
N ALA A 327 -21.37 -10.40 35.97
CA ALA A 327 -20.68 -9.53 36.93
C ALA A 327 -21.68 -8.69 37.75
N LEU A 328 -22.75 -8.17 37.12
CA LEU A 328 -23.83 -7.47 37.82
C LEU A 328 -24.60 -8.38 38.79
N ALA A 329 -24.87 -9.64 38.41
CA ALA A 329 -25.54 -10.60 39.26
C ALA A 329 -24.68 -10.97 40.49
N GLU A 330 -23.37 -11.13 40.28
CA GLU A 330 -22.39 -11.37 41.36
C GLU A 330 -22.26 -10.17 42.31
N ALA A 331 -22.18 -8.96 41.75
CA ALA A 331 -22.13 -7.72 42.50
C ALA A 331 -23.38 -7.51 43.36
N LYS A 332 -24.57 -7.81 42.82
CA LYS A 332 -25.84 -7.78 43.56
C LYS A 332 -25.85 -8.77 44.73
N THR A 333 -25.31 -9.99 44.51
CA THR A 333 -25.20 -11.01 45.54
C THR A 333 -24.20 -10.61 46.64
N ALA A 334 -23.17 -9.87 46.30
CA ALA A 334 -22.17 -9.30 47.20
C ALA A 334 -22.66 -8.04 47.96
N GLY A 335 -23.88 -7.57 47.72
CA GLY A 335 -24.48 -6.42 48.42
C GLY A 335 -23.99 -5.05 47.95
N ILE A 336 -23.42 -4.95 46.74
CA ILE A 336 -22.97 -3.68 46.16
C ILE A 336 -24.21 -2.85 45.74
N ALA A 337 -24.20 -1.55 46.05
CA ALA A 337 -25.32 -0.66 45.77
C ALA A 337 -25.53 -0.44 44.27
N PRO A 338 -26.81 -0.27 43.78
CA PRO A 338 -27.10 -0.05 42.37
C PRO A 338 -26.44 1.20 41.78
N ALA A 339 -26.17 2.23 42.57
CA ALA A 339 -25.48 3.44 42.14
C ALA A 339 -24.03 3.16 41.71
N ASP A 340 -23.32 2.32 42.48
CA ASP A 340 -21.92 1.94 42.16
C ASP A 340 -21.87 1.06 40.89
N LEU A 341 -22.93 0.27 40.65
CA LEU A 341 -23.06 -0.55 39.44
C LEU A 341 -23.25 0.30 38.19
N ASN A 342 -24.04 1.38 38.28
CA ASN A 342 -24.23 2.31 37.16
C ASN A 342 -22.92 3.05 36.83
N GLN A 343 -22.16 3.45 37.86
CA GLN A 343 -20.84 4.07 37.70
C GLN A 343 -19.82 3.10 37.06
N ALA A 344 -19.84 1.84 37.42
CA ALA A 344 -19.01 0.81 36.80
C ALA A 344 -19.43 0.54 35.35
N LEU A 345 -20.72 0.61 35.01
CA LEU A 345 -21.24 0.46 33.67
C LEU A 345 -20.80 1.64 32.74
N THR A 346 -20.78 2.87 33.27
CA THR A 346 -20.28 4.04 32.52
C THR A 346 -18.78 3.92 32.22
N LEU A 347 -18.00 3.31 33.12
CA LEU A 347 -16.58 3.02 32.88
C LEU A 347 -16.34 1.95 31.81
N VAL A 348 -17.31 1.08 31.54
CA VAL A 348 -17.25 0.01 30.54
C VAL A 348 -17.88 0.43 29.19
N ASN A 349 -18.75 1.44 29.20
CA ASN A 349 -19.33 2.02 28.00
C ASN A 349 -18.32 2.92 27.29
N PHE A 350 -17.38 2.30 26.61
CA PHE A 350 -16.52 3.01 25.67
C PHE A 350 -17.36 3.53 24.50
N GLY A 351 -17.82 4.78 24.54
CA GLY A 351 -18.35 5.43 23.37
C GLY A 351 -19.71 6.10 23.42
N GLU A 352 -20.38 6.19 24.56
CA GLU A 352 -21.42 7.21 24.76
C GLU A 352 -20.78 8.38 25.53
N GLY A 353 -19.97 9.17 24.83
CA GLY A 353 -19.61 10.50 25.25
C GLY A 353 -20.87 11.34 25.26
N ASP A 354 -21.17 11.88 26.44
CA ASP A 354 -22.05 13.03 26.73
C ASP A 354 -22.97 13.53 25.60
N ASN A 355 -24.10 12.86 25.40
CA ASN A 355 -25.29 13.47 24.82
C ASN A 355 -26.37 13.51 25.90
N ALA A 356 -26.07 14.20 27.02
CA ALA A 356 -27.03 14.56 28.03
C ALA A 356 -26.61 15.91 28.65
N ALA A 357 -26.87 16.99 27.93
CA ALA A 357 -27.14 18.32 28.47
C ALA A 357 -27.97 19.11 27.49
#